data_dd7b5e689c5410c8649b107c7bf021bf
#
_entry.id   dd7b5e689c5410c8649b107c7bf021bf
#
_cell.length_a   1.000
_cell.length_b   1.000
_cell.length_c   1.000
_cell.angle_alpha   90.00
_cell.angle_beta   90.00
_cell.angle_gamma   90.00
#
_symmetry.space_group_name_H-M   'P 1'
#
loop_
_entity.id
_entity.type
_entity.pdbx_description
1 polymer ?
#
loop_
_entity_poly.entity_id
_entity_poly.type
_entity_poly.pdbx_seq_one_letter_code
_entity_poly.pdbx_strand_id
1 'polypeptide(L)'
;MRLLPIFMALAGVAMISQANAAPTPPNLSNAQFQQCLSNLKNSSTFSGVASTLEQYRPSEPDPSVIVSLNYQPEFQKEVWDYLSGLVDEERVQDGINARNQLQSTLSRIEQRYGVKGTDVLGVWGVESNFGKQLGKKDLIQSLATLSCFDRRQSYFRTEYANALRILQNGDIRRGDMTGSWAGAFGQTQFMPSTFLRLAQDFDGDGRKDLVNSQADALASTANFLDKAGYRTGEPWGFEVKLPAGFWADSNRKAKKPMSYWRSQGLTLANGQPLPSSLDSAGLLLPAGIKGPAFLVGKNFDAFYSYNASENYALAIAHLSDMISQNRTSNVGFVTPWPTDDAGISRRQAREIQQALLNRGYDIGQADGMIGDKTRYAIQDFQRQQGVNPDGRAGMKLYRMLMTQPIGNAQYPNQYPTQTPVRYQSVPNSTVTTTPTKVVRDANGRTSYYRIDNGQGGVTTP
;
A
#
# COMPACT_ATOMS: atom_id res chain seq x y z
N MET A 1 51.82 -36.18 -37.46
CA MET A 1 51.01 -35.73 -36.34
C MET A 1 49.97 -34.74 -36.89
N ARG A 2 48.71 -35.16 -37.02
CA ARG A 2 47.60 -34.32 -37.53
C ARG A 2 46.78 -33.86 -36.33
N LEU A 3 46.67 -32.54 -36.13
CA LEU A 3 45.82 -31.91 -35.12
C LEU A 3 44.39 -31.78 -35.72
N LEU A 4 43.40 -32.39 -35.06
CA LEU A 4 41.97 -32.17 -35.29
C LEU A 4 41.50 -30.91 -34.52
N PRO A 5 40.64 -30.06 -35.07
CA PRO A 5 39.99 -29.01 -34.32
C PRO A 5 38.71 -29.54 -33.64
N ILE A 6 38.61 -29.23 -32.33
CA ILE A 6 37.42 -29.48 -31.53
C ILE A 6 36.40 -28.35 -31.78
N PHE A 7 35.25 -28.72 -32.36
CA PHE A 7 34.09 -27.83 -32.45
C PHE A 7 33.36 -27.83 -31.10
N MET A 8 33.40 -26.70 -30.41
CA MET A 8 32.47 -26.42 -29.27
C MET A 8 31.12 -25.96 -29.85
N ALA A 9 30.10 -26.78 -29.69
CA ALA A 9 28.72 -26.39 -29.95
C ALA A 9 28.23 -25.57 -28.73
N LEU A 10 28.00 -24.27 -28.92
CA LEU A 10 27.26 -23.44 -27.97
C LEU A 10 25.76 -23.83 -28.03
N ALA A 11 25.30 -24.57 -27.04
CA ALA A 11 23.88 -24.76 -26.79
C ALA A 11 23.32 -23.47 -26.16
N GLY A 12 22.62 -22.68 -26.96
CA GLY A 12 21.87 -21.55 -26.51
C GLY A 12 20.70 -22.02 -25.64
N VAL A 13 20.79 -21.81 -24.33
CA VAL A 13 19.66 -22.00 -23.44
C VAL A 13 18.72 -20.82 -23.63
N ALA A 14 17.63 -21.03 -24.36
CA ALA A 14 16.52 -20.08 -24.42
C ALA A 14 15.87 -20.03 -23.03
N MET A 15 16.12 -18.96 -22.27
CA MET A 15 15.36 -18.67 -21.08
C MET A 15 13.93 -18.29 -21.50
N ILE A 16 13.02 -19.26 -21.41
CA ILE A 16 11.59 -19.01 -21.52
C ILE A 16 11.18 -18.29 -20.23
N SER A 17 11.00 -16.99 -20.31
CA SER A 17 10.39 -16.18 -19.27
C SER A 17 8.94 -16.65 -19.11
N GLN A 18 8.66 -17.39 -18.05
CA GLN A 18 7.30 -17.80 -17.72
C GLN A 18 6.49 -16.56 -17.37
N ALA A 19 5.49 -16.24 -18.18
CA ALA A 19 4.45 -15.30 -17.82
C ALA A 19 3.75 -15.85 -16.57
N ASN A 20 3.89 -15.17 -15.43
CA ASN A 20 3.19 -15.53 -14.21
C ASN A 20 1.69 -15.33 -14.44
N ALA A 21 0.95 -16.41 -14.67
CA ALA A 21 -0.50 -16.41 -14.62
C ALA A 21 -0.95 -15.95 -13.21
N ALA A 22 -2.05 -15.22 -13.15
CA ALA A 22 -2.64 -14.86 -11.86
C ALA A 22 -2.82 -16.13 -11.02
N PRO A 23 -2.44 -16.14 -9.73
CA PRO A 23 -2.53 -17.33 -8.91
C PRO A 23 -3.99 -17.78 -8.81
N THR A 24 -4.23 -19.05 -9.15
CA THR A 24 -5.55 -19.65 -9.03
C THR A 24 -5.96 -19.69 -7.57
N PRO A 25 -7.16 -19.21 -7.19
CA PRO A 25 -7.62 -19.28 -5.82
C PRO A 25 -7.60 -20.73 -5.31
N PRO A 26 -7.14 -20.96 -4.06
CA PRO A 26 -7.14 -22.30 -3.50
C PRO A 26 -8.58 -22.82 -3.33
N ASN A 27 -8.76 -24.13 -3.48
CA ASN A 27 -10.02 -24.77 -3.15
C ASN A 27 -10.14 -24.90 -1.64
N LEU A 28 -10.94 -24.03 -1.00
CA LEU A 28 -11.17 -24.07 0.45
C LEU A 28 -12.39 -24.94 0.77
N SER A 29 -12.23 -25.93 1.65
CA SER A 29 -13.32 -26.80 2.06
C SER A 29 -14.36 -26.04 2.90
N ASN A 30 -15.62 -26.00 2.43
CA ASN A 30 -16.72 -25.39 3.17
C ASN A 30 -17.01 -26.16 4.48
N ALA A 31 -16.90 -27.49 4.48
CA ALA A 31 -17.10 -28.28 5.70
C ALA A 31 -16.04 -27.92 6.78
N GLN A 32 -14.76 -27.78 6.39
CA GLN A 32 -13.70 -27.34 7.31
C GLN A 32 -13.94 -25.91 7.80
N PHE A 33 -14.42 -25.01 6.92
CA PHE A 33 -14.77 -23.66 7.28
C PHE A 33 -15.87 -23.61 8.33
N GLN A 34 -16.98 -24.32 8.10
CA GLN A 34 -18.11 -24.37 9.03
C GLN A 34 -17.73 -25.01 10.37
N GLN A 35 -16.89 -26.06 10.36
CA GLN A 35 -16.36 -26.64 11.59
C GLN A 35 -15.45 -25.64 12.34
N CYS A 36 -14.60 -24.92 11.61
CA CYS A 36 -13.78 -23.88 12.20
C CYS A 36 -14.62 -22.79 12.88
N LEU A 37 -15.67 -22.27 12.21
CA LEU A 37 -16.55 -21.24 12.79
C LEU A 37 -17.27 -21.74 14.05
N SER A 38 -17.68 -23.01 14.08
CA SER A 38 -18.27 -23.64 15.27
C SER A 38 -17.29 -23.72 16.43
N ASN A 39 -16.02 -24.05 16.15
CA ASN A 39 -14.95 -24.05 17.15
C ASN A 39 -14.65 -22.64 17.67
N LEU A 40 -14.63 -21.63 16.77
CA LEU A 40 -14.42 -20.24 17.15
C LEU A 40 -15.50 -19.73 18.09
N LYS A 41 -16.78 -20.00 17.77
CA LYS A 41 -17.91 -19.63 18.61
C LYS A 41 -17.74 -20.07 20.07
N ASN A 42 -17.18 -21.26 20.29
CA ASN A 42 -17.00 -21.86 21.61
C ASN A 42 -15.67 -21.42 22.30
N SER A 43 -14.86 -20.61 21.63
CA SER A 43 -13.58 -20.14 22.18
C SER A 43 -13.75 -18.90 23.06
N SER A 44 -12.80 -18.68 23.98
CA SER A 44 -12.78 -17.52 24.89
C SER A 44 -12.73 -16.18 24.12
N THR A 45 -12.06 -16.13 22.97
CA THR A 45 -11.97 -14.92 22.13
C THR A 45 -13.35 -14.46 21.63
N PHE A 46 -14.30 -15.38 21.43
CA PHE A 46 -15.63 -15.09 20.91
C PHE A 46 -16.74 -15.13 21.97
N SER A 47 -16.43 -15.34 23.25
CA SER A 47 -17.44 -15.49 24.32
C SER A 47 -18.45 -14.35 24.38
N GLY A 48 -18.02 -13.09 24.15
CA GLY A 48 -18.90 -11.92 24.17
C GLY A 48 -19.64 -11.62 22.85
N VAL A 49 -19.35 -12.36 21.77
CA VAL A 49 -19.88 -12.13 20.41
C VAL A 49 -20.39 -13.40 19.74
N ALA A 50 -20.57 -14.49 20.50
CA ALA A 50 -20.97 -15.80 19.95
C ALA A 50 -22.33 -15.77 19.25
N SER A 51 -23.30 -15.03 19.78
CA SER A 51 -24.61 -14.82 19.18
C SER A 51 -24.53 -14.00 17.89
N THR A 52 -23.71 -12.97 17.89
CA THR A 52 -23.45 -12.12 16.71
C THR A 52 -22.75 -12.90 15.60
N LEU A 53 -21.80 -13.81 15.97
CA LEU A 53 -21.20 -14.73 15.02
C LEU A 53 -22.23 -15.60 14.33
N GLU A 54 -23.15 -16.20 15.09
CA GLU A 54 -24.21 -17.03 14.51
C GLU A 54 -25.19 -16.22 13.63
N GLN A 55 -25.54 -15.01 14.06
CA GLN A 55 -26.43 -14.13 13.31
C GLN A 55 -25.85 -13.75 11.94
N TYR A 56 -24.53 -13.50 11.88
CA TYR A 56 -23.84 -13.03 10.67
C TYR A 56 -22.85 -14.06 10.12
N ARG A 57 -23.05 -15.33 10.43
CA ARG A 57 -22.19 -16.44 10.02
C ARG A 57 -22.10 -16.54 8.50
N PRO A 58 -20.90 -16.45 7.90
CA PRO A 58 -20.74 -16.66 6.47
C PRO A 58 -21.05 -18.09 6.06
N SER A 59 -21.75 -18.28 4.94
CA SER A 59 -22.09 -19.60 4.42
C SER A 59 -20.91 -20.35 3.79
N GLU A 60 -19.93 -19.59 3.28
CA GLU A 60 -18.75 -20.13 2.59
C GLU A 60 -17.53 -19.22 2.77
N PRO A 61 -16.29 -19.75 2.65
CA PRO A 61 -15.09 -18.93 2.67
C PRO A 61 -14.94 -18.14 1.36
N ASP A 62 -14.16 -17.03 1.38
CA ASP A 62 -13.73 -16.31 0.18
C ASP A 62 -12.27 -16.69 -0.19
N PRO A 63 -12.05 -17.60 -1.17
CA PRO A 63 -10.70 -18.01 -1.54
C PRO A 63 -9.83 -16.88 -2.08
N SER A 64 -10.43 -15.80 -2.62
CA SER A 64 -9.69 -14.68 -3.20
C SER A 64 -8.94 -13.85 -2.15
N VAL A 65 -9.33 -13.88 -0.87
CA VAL A 65 -8.59 -13.23 0.21
C VAL A 65 -7.27 -13.93 0.50
N ILE A 66 -7.20 -15.26 0.27
CA ILE A 66 -5.96 -16.04 0.42
C ILE A 66 -4.98 -15.71 -0.71
N VAL A 67 -5.48 -15.51 -1.93
CA VAL A 67 -4.65 -15.05 -3.06
C VAL A 67 -4.02 -13.69 -2.75
N SER A 68 -4.81 -12.77 -2.19
CA SER A 68 -4.37 -11.40 -1.90
C SER A 68 -3.30 -11.31 -0.80
N LEU A 69 -3.14 -12.33 0.04
CA LEU A 69 -2.11 -12.38 1.09
C LEU A 69 -0.67 -12.22 0.58
N ASN A 70 -0.41 -12.61 -0.66
CA ASN A 70 0.92 -12.62 -1.24
C ASN A 70 1.25 -11.33 -2.00
N TYR A 71 0.32 -10.38 -2.06
CA TYR A 71 0.51 -9.13 -2.80
C TYR A 71 0.36 -7.92 -1.88
N GLN A 72 1.48 -7.25 -1.60
CA GLN A 72 1.55 -6.01 -0.81
C GLN A 72 2.37 -4.97 -1.61
N PRO A 73 1.71 -4.07 -2.36
CA PRO A 73 2.36 -3.14 -3.28
C PRO A 73 3.42 -2.24 -2.62
N GLU A 74 3.18 -1.83 -1.37
CA GLU A 74 4.07 -0.96 -0.59
C GLU A 74 5.45 -1.55 -0.31
N PHE A 75 5.61 -2.87 -0.44
CA PHE A 75 6.87 -3.59 -0.26
C PHE A 75 7.44 -4.17 -1.56
N GLN A 76 6.67 -4.11 -2.65
CA GLN A 76 7.04 -4.73 -3.93
C GLN A 76 7.34 -3.73 -5.03
N LYS A 77 6.81 -2.50 -4.91
CA LYS A 77 7.02 -1.44 -5.88
C LYS A 77 8.21 -0.59 -5.51
N GLU A 78 8.93 -0.14 -6.53
CA GLU A 78 9.90 0.93 -6.36
C GLU A 78 9.22 2.18 -5.80
N VAL A 79 9.94 2.94 -4.97
CA VAL A 79 9.38 4.08 -4.25
C VAL A 79 8.75 5.12 -5.19
N TRP A 80 9.36 5.36 -6.36
CA TRP A 80 8.83 6.32 -7.35
C TRP A 80 7.53 5.85 -8.00
N ASP A 81 7.35 4.54 -8.19
CA ASP A 81 6.11 3.96 -8.71
C ASP A 81 4.99 3.97 -7.67
N TYR A 82 5.37 3.70 -6.42
CA TYR A 82 4.43 3.74 -5.32
C TYR A 82 3.90 5.16 -5.10
N LEU A 83 4.80 6.15 -5.06
CA LEU A 83 4.43 7.55 -4.84
C LEU A 83 3.66 8.16 -6.01
N SER A 84 4.04 7.90 -7.26
CA SER A 84 3.33 8.44 -8.43
C SER A 84 1.88 7.97 -8.55
N GLY A 85 1.57 6.78 -8.02
CA GLY A 85 0.20 6.27 -7.93
C GLY A 85 -0.63 6.86 -6.78
N LEU A 86 0.03 7.45 -5.78
CA LEU A 86 -0.61 7.98 -4.57
C LEU A 86 -0.56 9.50 -4.45
N VAL A 87 0.40 10.17 -5.13
CA VAL A 87 0.54 11.62 -5.12
C VAL A 87 0.63 12.09 -6.57
N ASP A 88 -0.52 12.38 -7.16
CA ASP A 88 -0.66 12.94 -8.50
C ASP A 88 -1.50 14.22 -8.47
N GLU A 89 -1.50 14.96 -9.57
CA GLU A 89 -2.21 16.26 -9.67
C GLU A 89 -3.70 16.15 -9.34
N GLU A 90 -4.36 15.06 -9.75
CA GLU A 90 -5.78 14.84 -9.50
C GLU A 90 -6.06 14.60 -8.03
N ARG A 91 -5.23 13.76 -7.37
CA ARG A 91 -5.40 13.50 -5.93
C ARG A 91 -5.10 14.74 -5.10
N VAL A 92 -4.11 15.52 -5.48
CA VAL A 92 -3.83 16.80 -4.83
C VAL A 92 -5.01 17.76 -4.99
N GLN A 93 -5.59 17.87 -6.20
CA GLN A 93 -6.77 18.71 -6.43
C GLN A 93 -7.98 18.24 -5.62
N ASP A 94 -8.23 16.91 -5.57
CA ASP A 94 -9.26 16.32 -4.71
C ASP A 94 -9.05 16.69 -3.23
N GLY A 95 -7.80 16.65 -2.75
CA GLY A 95 -7.46 17.03 -1.38
C GLY A 95 -7.63 18.52 -1.08
N ILE A 96 -7.32 19.40 -2.04
CA ILE A 96 -7.58 20.84 -1.92
C ILE A 96 -9.09 21.10 -1.85
N ASN A 97 -9.87 20.45 -2.70
CA ASN A 97 -11.32 20.54 -2.67
C ASN A 97 -11.90 20.07 -1.34
N ALA A 98 -11.43 18.90 -0.84
CA ALA A 98 -11.82 18.35 0.46
C ALA A 98 -11.45 19.30 1.60
N ARG A 99 -10.25 19.89 1.60
CA ARG A 99 -9.83 20.88 2.60
C ARG A 99 -10.78 22.08 2.64
N ASN A 100 -11.16 22.61 1.46
CA ASN A 100 -12.05 23.76 1.36
C ASN A 100 -13.46 23.42 1.83
N GLN A 101 -13.98 22.25 1.45
CA GLN A 101 -15.33 21.79 1.84
C GLN A 101 -15.44 21.48 3.33
N LEU A 102 -14.39 20.92 3.92
CA LEU A 102 -14.38 20.45 5.30
C LEU A 102 -13.63 21.39 6.25
N GLN A 103 -13.40 22.64 5.86
CA GLN A 103 -12.58 23.59 6.62
C GLN A 103 -13.00 23.72 8.09
N SER A 104 -14.28 23.86 8.39
CA SER A 104 -14.78 23.98 9.76
C SER A 104 -14.56 22.69 10.57
N THR A 105 -14.80 21.53 9.97
CA THR A 105 -14.58 20.22 10.60
C THR A 105 -13.10 20.00 10.87
N LEU A 106 -12.23 20.27 9.91
CA LEU A 106 -10.78 20.14 10.07
C LEU A 106 -10.24 21.09 11.14
N SER A 107 -10.72 22.35 11.20
CA SER A 107 -10.30 23.29 12.26
C SER A 107 -10.70 22.81 13.65
N ARG A 108 -11.90 22.24 13.83
CA ARG A 108 -12.33 21.64 15.11
C ARG A 108 -11.50 20.40 15.48
N ILE A 109 -11.15 19.58 14.49
CA ILE A 109 -10.29 18.40 14.67
C ILE A 109 -8.88 18.83 15.08
N GLU A 110 -8.29 19.81 14.39
CA GLU A 110 -6.97 20.35 14.69
C GLU A 110 -6.94 20.96 16.10
N GLN A 111 -7.96 21.72 16.47
CA GLN A 111 -8.10 22.28 17.82
C GLN A 111 -8.17 21.18 18.91
N ARG A 112 -8.86 20.06 18.62
CA ARG A 112 -9.07 19.00 19.63
C ARG A 112 -7.88 18.06 19.77
N TYR A 113 -7.20 17.71 18.66
CA TYR A 113 -6.16 16.69 18.64
C TYR A 113 -4.75 17.25 18.38
N GLY A 114 -4.64 18.54 18.04
CA GLY A 114 -3.35 19.17 17.72
C GLY A 114 -2.73 18.67 16.41
N VAL A 115 -3.47 17.94 15.59
CA VAL A 115 -3.01 17.35 14.33
C VAL A 115 -3.42 18.25 13.18
N LYS A 116 -2.47 18.66 12.35
CA LYS A 116 -2.70 19.53 11.19
C LYS A 116 -3.73 18.90 10.23
N GLY A 117 -4.74 19.68 9.85
CA GLY A 117 -5.84 19.18 9.00
C GLY A 117 -5.37 18.60 7.67
N THR A 118 -4.33 19.17 7.04
CA THR A 118 -3.78 18.61 5.79
C THR A 118 -3.05 17.28 5.99
N ASP A 119 -2.52 17.00 7.17
CA ASP A 119 -1.91 15.70 7.49
C ASP A 119 -2.99 14.62 7.63
N VAL A 120 -4.14 14.97 8.23
CA VAL A 120 -5.33 14.11 8.27
C VAL A 120 -5.84 13.83 6.86
N LEU A 121 -5.89 14.86 6.01
CA LEU A 121 -6.27 14.70 4.59
C LEU A 121 -5.26 13.86 3.81
N GLY A 122 -3.97 13.96 4.13
CA GLY A 122 -2.91 13.12 3.55
C GLY A 122 -3.18 11.63 3.79
N VAL A 123 -3.52 11.26 5.04
CA VAL A 123 -3.93 9.88 5.38
C VAL A 123 -5.19 9.50 4.61
N TRP A 124 -6.25 10.30 4.66
CA TRP A 124 -7.51 10.02 3.99
C TRP A 124 -7.36 9.85 2.47
N GLY A 125 -6.53 10.70 1.85
CA GLY A 125 -6.22 10.60 0.43
C GLY A 125 -5.47 9.32 0.05
N VAL A 126 -4.49 8.91 0.85
CA VAL A 126 -3.71 7.69 0.63
C VAL A 126 -4.54 6.43 0.89
N GLU A 127 -5.34 6.41 1.96
CA GLU A 127 -6.11 5.22 2.36
C GLU A 127 -7.29 4.91 1.44
N SER A 128 -8.07 5.91 1.09
CA SER A 128 -9.31 5.66 0.37
C SER A 128 -9.59 6.62 -0.78
N ASN A 129 -8.58 7.40 -1.23
CA ASN A 129 -8.80 8.44 -2.22
C ASN A 129 -9.97 9.39 -1.81
N PHE A 130 -9.90 9.89 -0.58
CA PHE A 130 -10.92 10.75 0.03
C PHE A 130 -12.30 10.11 0.08
N GLY A 131 -12.37 8.86 0.54
CA GLY A 131 -13.60 8.10 0.69
C GLY A 131 -14.17 7.50 -0.59
N LYS A 132 -13.51 7.68 -1.74
CA LYS A 132 -13.99 7.15 -3.04
C LYS A 132 -13.70 5.65 -3.21
N GLN A 133 -12.79 5.07 -2.42
CA GLN A 133 -12.33 3.67 -2.53
C GLN A 133 -12.25 3.02 -1.15
N LEU A 134 -13.35 2.43 -0.70
CA LEU A 134 -13.46 1.84 0.64
C LEU A 134 -13.11 0.34 0.69
N GLY A 135 -12.84 -0.27 -0.46
CA GLY A 135 -12.75 -1.72 -0.61
C GLY A 135 -14.11 -2.34 -0.96
N LYS A 136 -14.05 -3.58 -1.49
CA LYS A 136 -15.24 -4.26 -2.00
C LYS A 136 -15.48 -5.64 -1.36
N LYS A 137 -14.61 -6.06 -0.45
CA LYS A 137 -14.72 -7.36 0.21
C LYS A 137 -15.69 -7.28 1.38
N ASP A 138 -16.53 -8.28 1.51
CA ASP A 138 -17.29 -8.48 2.74
C ASP A 138 -16.32 -8.70 3.90
N LEU A 139 -16.30 -7.77 4.85
CA LEU A 139 -15.34 -7.76 5.95
C LEU A 139 -15.48 -8.99 6.86
N ILE A 140 -16.74 -9.38 7.14
CA ILE A 140 -17.06 -10.51 8.01
C ILE A 140 -16.61 -11.82 7.35
N GLN A 141 -16.92 -12.01 6.07
CA GLN A 141 -16.51 -13.20 5.31
C GLN A 141 -14.98 -13.26 5.16
N SER A 142 -14.34 -12.14 4.86
CA SER A 142 -12.87 -12.04 4.71
C SER A 142 -12.17 -12.44 6.01
N LEU A 143 -12.54 -11.82 7.13
CA LEU A 143 -11.95 -12.10 8.43
C LEU A 143 -12.25 -13.51 8.92
N ALA A 144 -13.46 -14.04 8.69
CA ALA A 144 -13.80 -15.42 8.97
C ALA A 144 -12.91 -16.40 8.18
N THR A 145 -12.71 -16.15 6.87
CA THR A 145 -11.86 -16.97 6.02
C THR A 145 -10.42 -16.96 6.52
N LEU A 146 -9.86 -15.79 6.80
CA LEU A 146 -8.49 -15.65 7.31
C LEU A 146 -8.33 -16.27 8.71
N SER A 147 -9.36 -16.21 9.56
CA SER A 147 -9.38 -16.84 10.87
C SER A 147 -9.24 -18.37 10.82
N CYS A 148 -9.69 -18.97 9.70
CA CYS A 148 -9.72 -20.42 9.52
C CYS A 148 -8.56 -20.95 8.66
N PHE A 149 -8.07 -20.18 7.69
CA PHE A 149 -7.15 -20.69 6.66
C PHE A 149 -5.82 -19.93 6.53
N ASP A 150 -5.65 -18.77 7.19
CA ASP A 150 -4.36 -18.05 7.18
C ASP A 150 -3.36 -18.66 8.16
N ARG A 151 -2.06 -18.47 7.91
CA ARG A 151 -1.00 -18.82 8.85
C ARG A 151 -0.99 -17.95 10.13
N ARG A 152 -1.61 -16.78 10.11
CA ARG A 152 -1.75 -15.84 11.24
C ARG A 152 -3.16 -15.92 11.86
N GLN A 153 -3.71 -17.11 11.95
CA GLN A 153 -5.09 -17.33 12.44
C GLN A 153 -5.39 -16.60 13.75
N SER A 154 -4.47 -16.63 14.71
CA SER A 154 -4.67 -15.98 16.02
C SER A 154 -4.93 -14.48 15.89
N TYR A 155 -4.18 -13.78 15.02
CA TYR A 155 -4.39 -12.37 14.73
C TYR A 155 -5.77 -12.14 14.10
N PHE A 156 -6.11 -12.86 13.05
CA PHE A 156 -7.38 -12.67 12.35
C PHE A 156 -8.61 -13.08 13.18
N ARG A 157 -8.48 -14.07 14.07
CA ARG A 157 -9.53 -14.41 15.04
C ARG A 157 -9.85 -13.23 15.96
N THR A 158 -8.84 -12.53 16.43
CA THR A 158 -9.02 -11.32 17.23
C THR A 158 -9.70 -10.22 16.42
N GLU A 159 -9.25 -9.97 15.18
CA GLU A 159 -9.88 -8.96 14.31
C GLU A 159 -11.31 -9.34 13.95
N TYR A 160 -11.61 -10.62 13.72
CA TYR A 160 -12.96 -11.10 13.46
C TYR A 160 -13.89 -10.88 14.66
N ALA A 161 -13.46 -11.27 15.86
CA ALA A 161 -14.24 -11.03 17.08
C ALA A 161 -14.49 -9.51 17.30
N ASN A 162 -13.51 -8.66 17.01
CA ASN A 162 -13.65 -7.21 17.09
C ASN A 162 -14.63 -6.66 16.04
N ALA A 163 -14.62 -7.18 14.80
CA ALA A 163 -15.58 -6.80 13.78
C ALA A 163 -17.02 -7.16 14.17
N LEU A 164 -17.22 -8.34 14.78
CA LEU A 164 -18.51 -8.75 15.34
C LEU A 164 -18.95 -7.84 16.50
N ARG A 165 -18.01 -7.38 17.32
CA ARG A 165 -18.32 -6.45 18.41
C ARG A 165 -18.75 -5.08 17.90
N ILE A 166 -18.14 -4.58 16.82
CA ILE A 166 -18.57 -3.34 16.15
C ILE A 166 -20.00 -3.44 15.67
N LEU A 167 -20.36 -4.58 15.06
CA LEU A 167 -21.76 -4.85 14.66
C LEU A 167 -22.70 -4.91 15.87
N GLN A 168 -22.29 -5.58 16.95
CA GLN A 168 -23.06 -5.72 18.18
C GLN A 168 -23.32 -4.39 18.85
N ASN A 169 -22.34 -3.47 18.82
CA ASN A 169 -22.46 -2.13 19.35
C ASN A 169 -23.39 -1.23 18.51
N GLY A 170 -23.66 -1.60 17.24
CA GLY A 170 -24.48 -0.80 16.34
C GLY A 170 -23.73 0.38 15.70
N ASP A 171 -22.40 0.47 15.88
CA ASP A 171 -21.58 1.54 15.30
C ASP A 171 -21.65 1.53 13.76
N ILE A 172 -21.52 0.34 13.15
CA ILE A 172 -21.56 0.15 11.70
C ILE A 172 -22.66 -0.87 11.35
N ARG A 173 -23.43 -0.59 10.32
CA ARG A 173 -24.47 -1.53 9.83
C ARG A 173 -23.83 -2.71 9.11
N ARG A 174 -24.46 -3.89 9.15
CA ARG A 174 -23.94 -5.10 8.47
C ARG A 174 -23.69 -4.87 6.97
N GLY A 175 -24.56 -4.14 6.28
CA GLY A 175 -24.41 -3.83 4.86
C GLY A 175 -23.22 -2.92 4.53
N ASP A 176 -22.75 -2.14 5.51
CA ASP A 176 -21.61 -1.22 5.39
C ASP A 176 -20.28 -1.87 5.80
N MET A 177 -20.29 -3.13 6.29
CA MET A 177 -19.11 -3.89 6.67
C MET A 177 -18.37 -4.43 5.43
N THR A 178 -17.91 -3.50 4.59
CA THR A 178 -17.07 -3.78 3.42
C THR A 178 -15.70 -3.13 3.58
N GLY A 179 -14.68 -3.71 2.98
CA GLY A 179 -13.31 -3.20 3.14
C GLY A 179 -12.28 -3.92 2.28
N SER A 180 -11.05 -3.92 2.78
CA SER A 180 -9.93 -4.64 2.18
C SER A 180 -10.05 -6.15 2.44
N TRP A 181 -9.30 -6.94 1.68
CA TRP A 181 -9.19 -8.38 1.88
C TRP A 181 -8.68 -8.77 3.28
N ALA A 182 -7.88 -7.89 3.91
CA ALA A 182 -7.25 -8.13 5.22
C ALA A 182 -8.08 -7.65 6.41
N GLY A 183 -9.23 -7.02 6.17
CA GLY A 183 -10.12 -6.57 7.23
C GLY A 183 -9.98 -5.08 7.62
N ALA A 184 -9.19 -4.29 6.88
CA ALA A 184 -9.21 -2.84 7.03
C ALA A 184 -10.45 -2.26 6.34
N PHE A 185 -11.12 -1.28 6.98
CA PHE A 185 -12.40 -0.76 6.50
C PHE A 185 -12.63 0.72 6.80
N GLY A 186 -13.66 1.26 6.18
CA GLY A 186 -14.04 2.66 6.30
C GLY A 186 -13.15 3.60 5.52
N GLN A 187 -13.41 4.89 5.64
CA GLN A 187 -12.74 5.94 4.86
C GLN A 187 -11.25 6.06 5.19
N THR A 188 -10.83 5.64 6.38
CA THR A 188 -9.45 5.70 6.88
C THR A 188 -8.85 4.32 7.14
N GLN A 189 -9.48 3.26 6.63
CA GLN A 189 -8.99 1.89 6.57
C GLN A 189 -8.47 1.36 7.92
N PHE A 190 -9.23 1.56 8.99
CA PHE A 190 -8.90 1.00 10.30
C PHE A 190 -9.12 -0.52 10.32
N MET A 191 -8.24 -1.23 11.02
CA MET A 191 -8.52 -2.59 11.47
C MET A 191 -9.58 -2.57 12.58
N PRO A 192 -10.42 -3.61 12.73
CA PRO A 192 -11.45 -3.65 13.78
C PRO A 192 -10.95 -3.38 15.19
N SER A 193 -9.77 -3.90 15.54
CA SER A 193 -9.14 -3.62 16.85
C SER A 193 -8.74 -2.15 17.00
N THR A 194 -8.28 -1.51 15.93
CA THR A 194 -7.95 -0.07 15.92
C THR A 194 -9.23 0.75 16.05
N PHE A 195 -10.30 0.37 15.35
CA PHE A 195 -11.60 1.00 15.47
C PHE A 195 -12.10 1.01 16.90
N LEU A 196 -12.18 -0.14 17.56
CA LEU A 196 -12.67 -0.23 18.94
C LEU A 196 -11.85 0.62 19.92
N ARG A 197 -10.57 0.77 19.67
CA ARG A 197 -9.65 1.53 20.54
C ARG A 197 -9.66 3.04 20.27
N LEU A 198 -9.77 3.45 18.98
CA LEU A 198 -9.45 4.83 18.59
C LEU A 198 -10.54 5.56 17.82
N ALA A 199 -11.58 4.85 17.31
CA ALA A 199 -12.67 5.51 16.60
C ALA A 199 -13.42 6.51 17.50
N GLN A 200 -13.82 7.64 16.91
CA GLN A 200 -14.46 8.76 17.58
C GLN A 200 -15.83 8.99 16.95
N ASP A 201 -16.82 9.24 17.78
CA ASP A 201 -18.06 9.90 17.42
C ASP A 201 -17.81 11.41 17.51
N PHE A 202 -17.57 12.05 16.39
CA PHE A 202 -17.19 13.45 16.32
C PHE A 202 -18.34 14.38 15.91
N ASP A 203 -19.30 13.85 15.17
CA ASP A 203 -20.54 14.58 14.82
C ASP A 203 -21.59 14.50 15.94
N GLY A 204 -21.45 13.57 16.89
CA GLY A 204 -22.24 13.49 18.09
C GLY A 204 -23.59 12.78 17.88
N ASP A 205 -23.69 11.92 16.86
CA ASP A 205 -24.92 11.14 16.57
C ASP A 205 -25.07 9.89 17.45
N GLY A 206 -24.10 9.59 18.31
CA GLY A 206 -24.06 8.44 19.20
C GLY A 206 -23.42 7.20 18.60
N ARG A 207 -22.83 7.30 17.42
CA ARG A 207 -22.17 6.21 16.67
C ARG A 207 -20.78 6.62 16.27
N LYS A 208 -19.91 5.64 16.02
CA LYS A 208 -18.57 5.86 15.46
C LYS A 208 -18.58 5.37 14.03
N ASP A 209 -19.05 6.16 13.08
CA ASP A 209 -19.27 5.71 11.71
C ASP A 209 -18.13 6.14 10.77
N LEU A 210 -17.05 5.33 10.69
CA LEU A 210 -15.94 5.58 9.78
C LEU A 210 -16.26 5.30 8.31
N VAL A 211 -17.46 4.79 8.00
CA VAL A 211 -17.88 4.49 6.63
C VAL A 211 -18.65 5.65 6.03
N ASN A 212 -19.67 6.15 6.76
CA ASN A 212 -20.59 7.14 6.23
C ASN A 212 -20.37 8.55 6.82
N SER A 213 -19.75 8.68 8.01
CA SER A 213 -19.42 9.99 8.60
C SER A 213 -17.97 10.38 8.28
N GLN A 214 -17.79 11.43 7.46
CA GLN A 214 -16.48 12.02 7.22
C GLN A 214 -15.90 12.65 8.50
N ALA A 215 -16.74 13.23 9.34
CA ALA A 215 -16.32 13.86 10.58
C ALA A 215 -15.70 12.83 11.54
N ASP A 216 -16.35 11.68 11.72
CA ASP A 216 -15.85 10.59 12.54
C ASP A 216 -14.57 9.99 12.00
N ALA A 217 -14.54 9.73 10.69
CA ALA A 217 -13.38 9.16 10.02
C ALA A 217 -12.14 10.05 10.18
N LEU A 218 -12.27 11.36 9.91
CA LEU A 218 -11.17 12.30 10.01
C LEU A 218 -10.73 12.54 11.46
N ALA A 219 -11.68 12.65 12.40
CA ALA A 219 -11.38 12.78 13.82
C ALA A 219 -10.72 11.53 14.39
N SER A 220 -11.14 10.34 13.94
CA SER A 220 -10.52 9.07 14.33
C SER A 220 -9.08 8.97 13.82
N THR A 221 -8.82 9.43 12.60
CA THR A 221 -7.47 9.54 12.06
C THR A 221 -6.60 10.49 12.87
N ALA A 222 -7.11 11.67 13.21
CA ALA A 222 -6.40 12.63 14.06
C ALA A 222 -6.10 12.06 15.44
N ASN A 223 -7.09 11.38 16.05
CA ASN A 223 -6.89 10.69 17.34
C ASN A 223 -5.83 9.58 17.23
N PHE A 224 -5.79 8.83 16.12
CA PHE A 224 -4.73 7.84 15.89
C PHE A 224 -3.34 8.51 15.85
N LEU A 225 -3.19 9.59 15.09
CA LEU A 225 -1.91 10.29 14.96
C LEU A 225 -1.46 10.93 16.30
N ASP A 226 -2.38 11.53 17.06
CA ASP A 226 -2.10 12.03 18.41
C ASP A 226 -1.57 10.91 19.32
N LYS A 227 -2.28 9.76 19.39
CA LYS A 227 -1.85 8.60 20.19
C LYS A 227 -0.57 7.94 19.67
N ALA A 228 -0.21 8.16 18.40
CA ALA A 228 1.06 7.73 17.81
C ALA A 228 2.23 8.70 18.12
N GLY A 229 1.98 9.77 18.88
CA GLY A 229 2.99 10.74 19.30
C GLY A 229 3.23 11.87 18.32
N TYR A 230 2.21 12.24 17.55
CA TYR A 230 2.23 13.44 16.71
C TYR A 230 2.48 14.68 17.59
N ARG A 231 3.26 15.62 17.07
CA ARG A 231 3.63 16.86 17.76
C ARG A 231 3.05 18.06 17.05
N THR A 232 2.16 18.76 17.75
CA THR A 232 1.54 19.98 17.25
C THR A 232 2.59 21.01 16.87
N GLY A 233 2.43 21.61 15.69
CA GLY A 233 3.31 22.67 15.18
C GLY A 233 4.65 22.18 14.59
N GLU A 234 5.05 20.92 14.77
CA GLU A 234 6.23 20.37 14.10
C GLU A 234 5.87 19.90 12.68
N PRO A 235 6.72 20.14 11.67
CA PRO A 235 6.58 19.49 10.37
C PRO A 235 6.93 18.00 10.45
N TRP A 236 6.52 17.21 9.46
CA TRP A 236 6.93 15.82 9.35
C TRP A 236 8.44 15.68 9.03
N GLY A 237 9.00 16.64 8.30
CA GLY A 237 10.36 16.66 7.82
C GLY A 237 10.56 17.62 6.65
N PHE A 238 11.68 17.45 5.95
CA PHE A 238 12.07 18.27 4.80
C PHE A 238 12.83 17.44 3.78
N GLU A 239 12.63 17.73 2.48
CA GLU A 239 13.57 17.30 1.43
C GLU A 239 14.86 18.10 1.55
N VAL A 240 16.00 17.41 1.55
CA VAL A 240 17.32 18.03 1.78
C VAL A 240 18.29 17.71 0.66
N LYS A 241 19.24 18.62 0.45
CA LYS A 241 20.39 18.42 -0.41
C LYS A 241 21.57 17.94 0.44
N LEU A 242 22.16 16.83 0.03
CA LEU A 242 23.37 16.29 0.62
C LEU A 242 24.59 16.99 0.00
N PRO A 243 25.62 17.38 0.79
CA PRO A 243 26.85 17.95 0.24
C PRO A 243 27.63 16.90 -0.57
N ALA A 244 28.50 17.37 -1.46
CA ALA A 244 29.35 16.49 -2.25
C ALA A 244 30.23 15.61 -1.34
N GLY A 245 30.30 14.32 -1.63
CA GLY A 245 31.04 13.34 -0.83
C GLY A 245 30.39 12.94 0.49
N PHE A 246 29.19 13.43 0.79
CA PHE A 246 28.44 13.00 1.97
C PHE A 246 28.09 11.52 1.85
N TRP A 247 28.32 10.79 2.93
CA TRP A 247 27.92 9.39 3.04
C TRP A 247 27.30 9.13 4.41
N ALA A 248 26.14 8.50 4.43
CA ALA A 248 25.51 7.99 5.63
C ALA A 248 24.46 6.94 5.26
N ASP A 249 24.18 6.05 6.19
CA ASP A 249 23.07 5.09 6.06
C ASP A 249 21.71 5.78 6.28
N SER A 250 20.71 5.30 5.55
CA SER A 250 19.33 5.68 5.79
C SER A 250 18.88 5.14 7.14
N ASN A 251 18.61 6.02 8.09
CA ASN A 251 18.12 5.63 9.42
C ASN A 251 17.21 6.70 10.03
N ARG A 252 15.91 6.66 9.68
CA ARG A 252 14.92 7.59 10.23
C ARG A 252 14.80 7.55 11.76
N LYS A 253 15.15 6.43 12.42
CA LYS A 253 15.05 6.26 13.88
C LYS A 253 16.20 6.94 14.61
N ALA A 254 17.39 7.03 14.00
CA ALA A 254 18.57 7.67 14.58
C ALA A 254 18.46 9.20 14.51
N LYS A 255 17.54 9.77 15.28
CA LYS A 255 17.35 11.23 15.33
C LYS A 255 18.58 11.92 15.88
N LYS A 256 19.12 12.88 15.12
CA LYS A 256 20.20 13.78 15.54
C LYS A 256 19.68 15.20 15.64
N PRO A 257 20.23 16.05 16.54
CA PRO A 257 19.86 17.46 16.60
C PRO A 257 20.00 18.15 15.23
N MET A 258 19.16 19.13 14.93
CA MET A 258 19.26 19.87 13.65
C MET A 258 20.58 20.61 13.52
N SER A 259 21.23 21.00 14.63
CA SER A 259 22.59 21.56 14.62
C SER A 259 23.63 20.58 14.03
N TYR A 260 23.50 19.27 14.33
CA TYR A 260 24.36 18.25 13.74
C TYR A 260 24.22 18.23 12.20
N TRP A 261 22.98 18.22 11.68
CA TRP A 261 22.78 18.19 10.23
C TRP A 261 23.30 19.45 9.53
N ARG A 262 23.14 20.62 10.17
CA ARG A 262 23.74 21.87 9.69
C ARG A 262 25.27 21.80 9.67
N SER A 263 25.90 21.25 10.71
CA SER A 263 27.37 21.10 10.77
C SER A 263 27.91 20.11 9.72
N GLN A 264 27.05 19.18 9.26
CA GLN A 264 27.37 18.28 8.15
C GLN A 264 27.18 18.94 6.77
N GLY A 265 26.76 20.21 6.71
CA GLY A 265 26.58 20.95 5.47
C GLY A 265 25.27 20.64 4.71
N LEU A 266 24.27 19.99 5.34
CA LEU A 266 22.98 19.76 4.72
C LEU A 266 22.20 21.08 4.62
N THR A 267 21.48 21.22 3.52
CA THR A 267 20.55 22.34 3.25
C THR A 267 19.18 21.77 2.84
N LEU A 268 18.16 22.62 2.77
CA LEU A 268 16.95 22.23 2.04
C LEU A 268 17.29 21.91 0.58
N ALA A 269 16.48 21.10 -0.09
CA ALA A 269 16.71 20.70 -1.49
C ALA A 269 16.82 21.89 -2.45
N ASN A 270 16.17 23.02 -2.14
CA ASN A 270 16.28 24.28 -2.89
C ASN A 270 17.52 25.13 -2.53
N GLY A 271 18.43 24.63 -1.69
CA GLY A 271 19.64 25.30 -1.26
C GLY A 271 19.50 26.25 -0.07
N GLN A 272 18.29 26.47 0.43
CA GLN A 272 18.07 27.30 1.62
C GLN A 272 18.59 26.60 2.90
N PRO A 273 18.97 27.36 3.94
CA PRO A 273 19.37 26.79 5.23
C PRO A 273 18.25 25.91 5.84
N LEU A 274 18.64 24.88 6.60
CA LEU A 274 17.69 24.05 7.34
C LEU A 274 16.94 24.88 8.37
N PRO A 275 15.59 24.80 8.42
CA PRO A 275 14.79 25.57 9.38
C PRO A 275 14.99 25.08 10.82
N SER A 276 14.52 25.88 11.77
CA SER A 276 14.55 25.55 13.22
C SER A 276 13.25 24.93 13.74
N SER A 277 12.32 24.58 12.85
CA SER A 277 10.99 24.04 13.21
C SER A 277 11.01 22.57 13.64
N LEU A 278 12.15 21.92 13.61
CA LEU A 278 12.42 20.61 14.22
C LEU A 278 13.61 20.71 15.17
N ASP A 279 13.50 20.05 16.32
CA ASP A 279 14.64 19.91 17.25
C ASP A 279 15.63 18.87 16.75
N SER A 280 15.12 17.76 16.24
CA SER A 280 15.91 16.63 15.78
C SER A 280 15.24 15.89 14.62
N ALA A 281 16.05 15.29 13.76
CA ALA A 281 15.58 14.51 12.62
C ALA A 281 16.47 13.30 12.35
N GLY A 282 15.91 12.27 11.73
CA GLY A 282 16.65 11.15 11.17
C GLY A 282 16.76 11.28 9.65
N LEU A 283 17.84 10.76 9.09
CA LEU A 283 18.04 10.75 7.64
C LEU A 283 17.24 9.59 7.01
N LEU A 284 16.49 9.90 5.98
CA LEU A 284 15.76 8.93 5.16
C LEU A 284 16.20 9.04 3.70
N LEU A 285 16.66 7.93 3.12
CA LEU A 285 17.13 7.80 1.75
C LEU A 285 16.35 6.70 1.02
N PRO A 286 15.11 6.93 0.60
CA PRO A 286 14.23 5.87 0.10
C PRO A 286 14.71 5.23 -1.21
N ALA A 287 15.54 5.93 -1.98
CA ALA A 287 16.18 5.44 -3.21
C ALA A 287 17.72 5.54 -3.15
N GLY A 288 18.28 5.53 -1.94
CA GLY A 288 19.70 5.72 -1.73
C GLY A 288 20.17 7.16 -1.97
N ILE A 289 21.50 7.35 -1.92
CA ILE A 289 22.16 8.68 -1.94
C ILE A 289 21.97 9.45 -3.26
N LYS A 290 21.60 8.77 -4.35
CA LYS A 290 21.39 9.39 -5.68
C LYS A 290 19.96 9.92 -5.88
N GLY A 291 19.04 9.57 -5.00
CA GLY A 291 17.65 10.01 -5.04
C GLY A 291 17.34 11.13 -4.05
N PRO A 292 16.07 11.50 -3.92
CA PRO A 292 15.62 12.44 -2.91
C PRO A 292 16.02 11.98 -1.51
N ALA A 293 16.54 12.90 -0.71
CA ALA A 293 16.94 12.68 0.67
C ALA A 293 16.05 13.51 1.60
N PHE A 294 15.74 13.00 2.77
CA PHE A 294 14.84 13.65 3.71
C PHE A 294 15.41 13.64 5.13
N LEU A 295 15.26 14.74 5.84
CA LEU A 295 15.35 14.76 7.29
C LEU A 295 13.93 14.65 7.86
N VAL A 296 13.65 13.60 8.62
CA VAL A 296 12.30 13.28 9.08
C VAL A 296 12.18 13.36 10.59
N GLY A 297 11.14 14.03 11.07
CA GLY A 297 10.82 14.27 12.48
C GLY A 297 9.89 13.22 13.09
N LYS A 298 9.30 13.56 14.24
CA LYS A 298 8.35 12.70 14.97
C LYS A 298 7.03 12.51 14.24
N ASN A 299 6.55 13.52 13.53
CA ASN A 299 5.30 13.42 12.78
C ASN A 299 5.40 12.43 11.62
N PHE A 300 6.58 12.28 11.01
CA PHE A 300 6.81 11.18 10.07
C PHE A 300 6.72 9.80 10.74
N ASP A 301 7.23 9.68 11.98
CA ASP A 301 7.10 8.42 12.73
C ASP A 301 5.63 8.11 13.07
N ALA A 302 4.79 9.13 13.32
CA ALA A 302 3.35 8.97 13.50
C ALA A 302 2.67 8.47 12.22
N PHE A 303 3.00 9.02 11.05
CA PHE A 303 2.51 8.50 9.74
C PHE A 303 2.97 7.07 9.51
N TYR A 304 4.26 6.78 9.77
CA TYR A 304 4.80 5.43 9.65
C TYR A 304 4.06 4.40 10.50
N SER A 305 3.57 4.78 11.69
CA SER A 305 2.88 3.88 12.60
C SER A 305 1.55 3.36 12.06
N TYR A 306 0.97 4.05 11.06
CA TYR A 306 -0.30 3.69 10.45
C TYR A 306 -0.19 2.39 9.64
N ASN A 307 0.87 2.21 8.84
CA ASN A 307 1.07 1.03 7.99
C ASN A 307 2.51 0.44 8.03
N ALA A 308 3.37 0.90 8.93
CA ALA A 308 4.74 0.42 9.11
C ALA A 308 5.60 0.37 7.82
N SER A 309 5.36 1.30 6.88
CA SER A 309 6.09 1.45 5.62
C SER A 309 6.60 2.88 5.46
N GLU A 310 7.88 3.03 5.11
CA GLU A 310 8.49 4.36 4.87
C GLU A 310 7.92 5.00 3.60
N ASN A 311 7.67 4.20 2.56
CA ASN A 311 7.06 4.69 1.32
C ASN A 311 5.65 5.21 1.56
N TYR A 312 4.87 4.50 2.39
CA TYR A 312 3.53 4.91 2.79
C TYR A 312 3.54 6.22 3.59
N ALA A 313 4.41 6.33 4.61
CA ALA A 313 4.56 7.55 5.39
C ALA A 313 4.99 8.74 4.52
N LEU A 314 5.88 8.52 3.56
CA LEU A 314 6.35 9.54 2.63
C LEU A 314 5.23 9.98 1.67
N ALA A 315 4.35 9.07 1.25
CA ALA A 315 3.19 9.42 0.43
C ALA A 315 2.21 10.32 1.17
N ILE A 316 1.90 10.02 2.44
CA ILE A 316 1.06 10.87 3.30
C ILE A 316 1.68 12.25 3.47
N ALA A 317 2.95 12.29 3.87
CA ALA A 317 3.70 13.50 4.12
C ALA A 317 3.73 14.41 2.88
N HIS A 318 4.04 13.82 1.72
CA HIS A 318 4.12 14.54 0.47
C HIS A 318 2.75 15.03 -0.02
N LEU A 319 1.72 14.20 0.07
CA LEU A 319 0.35 14.60 -0.28
C LEU A 319 -0.14 15.75 0.61
N SER A 320 0.11 15.68 1.92
CA SER A 320 -0.20 16.77 2.87
C SER A 320 0.45 18.09 2.46
N ASP A 321 1.75 18.06 2.10
CA ASP A 321 2.48 19.24 1.67
C ASP A 321 1.89 19.84 0.38
N MET A 322 1.59 19.01 -0.62
CA MET A 322 1.01 19.46 -1.88
C MET A 322 -0.37 20.10 -1.67
N ILE A 323 -1.22 19.49 -0.83
CA ILE A 323 -2.53 20.06 -0.45
C ILE A 323 -2.35 21.39 0.30
N SER A 324 -1.43 21.43 1.26
CA SER A 324 -1.16 22.62 2.08
C SER A 324 -0.71 23.82 1.22
N GLN A 325 0.13 23.55 0.22
CA GLN A 325 0.71 24.55 -0.68
C GLN A 325 -0.18 24.89 -1.88
N ASN A 326 -1.35 24.28 -2.05
CA ASN A 326 -2.19 24.35 -3.27
C ASN A 326 -1.40 23.99 -4.56
N ARG A 327 -0.48 23.05 -4.48
CA ARG A 327 0.44 22.75 -5.56
C ARG A 327 -0.06 21.57 -6.40
N THR A 328 -0.85 21.87 -7.44
CA THR A 328 -1.46 20.90 -8.36
C THR A 328 -0.62 20.60 -9.61
N SER A 329 0.55 21.23 -9.76
CA SER A 329 1.50 20.95 -10.84
C SER A 329 2.89 20.71 -10.28
N ASN A 330 3.72 19.96 -11.01
CA ASN A 330 5.05 19.57 -10.57
C ASN A 330 5.03 18.95 -9.17
N VAL A 331 4.13 17.99 -8.98
CA VAL A 331 3.93 17.29 -7.69
C VAL A 331 5.08 16.38 -7.27
N GLY A 332 6.18 16.34 -8.01
CA GLY A 332 7.40 15.61 -7.66
C GLY A 332 8.26 16.35 -6.62
N PHE A 333 9.28 15.66 -6.15
CA PHE A 333 10.35 16.25 -5.33
C PHE A 333 11.28 17.12 -6.16
N VAL A 334 12.09 17.95 -5.47
CA VAL A 334 13.09 18.81 -6.14
C VAL A 334 14.20 17.94 -6.74
N THR A 335 14.68 16.94 -5.99
CA THR A 335 15.65 15.97 -6.47
C THR A 335 14.94 14.89 -7.28
N PRO A 336 15.36 14.63 -8.53
CA PRO A 336 14.74 13.56 -9.32
C PRO A 336 15.04 12.17 -8.74
N TRP A 337 14.13 11.23 -8.97
CA TRP A 337 14.38 9.82 -8.67
C TRP A 337 15.48 9.26 -9.57
N PRO A 338 16.35 8.36 -9.07
CA PRO A 338 17.46 7.78 -9.82
C PRO A 338 16.98 6.67 -10.79
N THR A 339 16.06 7.04 -11.69
CA THR A 339 15.47 6.14 -12.67
C THR A 339 15.32 6.84 -14.01
N ASP A 340 15.47 6.11 -15.10
CA ASP A 340 15.19 6.55 -16.46
C ASP A 340 13.74 6.20 -16.91
N ASP A 341 13.00 5.49 -16.05
CA ASP A 341 11.60 5.10 -16.25
C ASP A 341 10.78 5.44 -14.99
N ALA A 342 10.44 6.71 -14.83
CA ALA A 342 9.63 7.18 -13.70
C ALA A 342 8.23 6.55 -13.70
N GLY A 343 7.59 6.51 -12.54
CA GLY A 343 6.19 6.16 -12.39
C GLY A 343 5.27 7.14 -13.10
N ILE A 344 4.03 6.73 -13.30
CA ILE A 344 2.99 7.49 -14.01
C ILE A 344 1.85 7.89 -13.08
N SER A 345 1.22 9.05 -13.37
CA SER A 345 0.00 9.50 -12.68
C SER A 345 -1.22 8.65 -13.11
N ARG A 346 -2.31 8.74 -12.34
CA ARG A 346 -3.59 8.09 -12.72
C ARG A 346 -4.10 8.57 -14.06
N ARG A 347 -3.94 9.85 -14.39
CA ARG A 347 -4.27 10.39 -15.70
C ARG A 347 -3.46 9.72 -16.80
N GLN A 348 -2.15 9.63 -16.65
CA GLN A 348 -1.27 8.96 -17.62
C GLN A 348 -1.60 7.46 -17.75
N ALA A 349 -2.00 6.80 -16.64
CA ALA A 349 -2.46 5.41 -16.69
C ALA A 349 -3.73 5.28 -17.54
N ARG A 350 -4.72 6.19 -17.41
CA ARG A 350 -5.89 6.21 -18.30
C ARG A 350 -5.53 6.50 -19.75
N GLU A 351 -4.59 7.38 -20.00
CA GLU A 351 -4.11 7.66 -21.36
C GLU A 351 -3.43 6.45 -21.98
N ILE A 352 -2.63 5.68 -21.23
CA ILE A 352 -2.10 4.38 -21.65
C ILE A 352 -3.22 3.41 -21.99
N GLN A 353 -4.18 3.25 -21.06
CA GLN A 353 -5.33 2.35 -21.28
C GLN A 353 -6.12 2.75 -22.53
N GLN A 354 -6.40 4.05 -22.71
CA GLN A 354 -7.10 4.53 -23.90
C GLN A 354 -6.30 4.29 -25.18
N ALA A 355 -4.98 4.47 -25.13
CA ALA A 355 -4.11 4.20 -26.28
C ALA A 355 -4.07 2.69 -26.65
N LEU A 356 -4.16 1.80 -25.66
CA LEU A 356 -4.28 0.36 -25.87
C LEU A 356 -5.66 -0.02 -26.43
N LEU A 357 -6.75 0.55 -25.89
CA LEU A 357 -8.11 0.35 -26.43
C LEU A 357 -8.21 0.79 -27.88
N ASN A 358 -7.65 1.95 -28.22
CA ASN A 358 -7.61 2.47 -29.59
C ASN A 358 -6.81 1.58 -30.56
N ARG A 359 -5.94 0.71 -30.01
CA ARG A 359 -5.18 -0.31 -30.76
C ARG A 359 -5.87 -1.70 -30.77
N GLY A 360 -7.10 -1.80 -30.23
CA GLY A 360 -7.92 -3.01 -30.26
C GLY A 360 -7.70 -3.99 -29.10
N TYR A 361 -6.95 -3.63 -28.07
CA TYR A 361 -6.81 -4.47 -26.88
C TYR A 361 -8.08 -4.43 -25.99
N ASP A 362 -8.63 -5.60 -25.66
CA ASP A 362 -9.75 -5.72 -24.72
C ASP A 362 -9.25 -5.68 -23.26
N ILE A 363 -9.09 -4.48 -22.73
CA ILE A 363 -8.65 -4.28 -21.34
C ILE A 363 -9.76 -3.78 -20.40
N GLY A 364 -10.99 -3.67 -20.90
CA GLY A 364 -12.11 -3.10 -20.17
C GLY A 364 -12.16 -1.57 -20.30
N GLN A 365 -12.25 -0.85 -19.20
CA GLN A 365 -12.36 0.62 -19.19
C GLN A 365 -11.01 1.27 -18.86
N ALA A 366 -10.80 2.49 -19.35
CA ALA A 366 -9.67 3.32 -18.99
C ALA A 366 -9.91 4.00 -17.62
N ASP A 367 -9.80 3.24 -16.53
CA ASP A 367 -10.09 3.66 -15.16
C ASP A 367 -8.88 4.22 -14.40
N GLY A 368 -7.68 4.11 -14.97
CA GLY A 368 -6.42 4.53 -14.37
C GLY A 368 -5.81 3.48 -13.42
N MET A 369 -6.39 2.28 -13.35
CA MET A 369 -5.87 1.17 -12.57
C MET A 369 -5.25 0.10 -13.48
N ILE A 370 -3.96 -0.14 -13.33
CA ILE A 370 -3.22 -1.10 -14.15
C ILE A 370 -3.44 -2.52 -13.59
N GLY A 371 -4.54 -3.14 -14.01
CA GLY A 371 -4.86 -4.53 -13.70
C GLY A 371 -4.17 -5.54 -14.63
N ASP A 372 -4.44 -6.83 -14.45
CA ASP A 372 -3.80 -7.92 -15.21
C ASP A 372 -4.06 -7.82 -16.70
N LYS A 373 -5.31 -7.55 -17.13
CA LYS A 373 -5.65 -7.35 -18.54
C LYS A 373 -4.80 -6.26 -19.19
N THR A 374 -4.66 -5.12 -18.49
CA THR A 374 -3.82 -4.00 -18.97
C THR A 374 -2.35 -4.40 -19.04
N ARG A 375 -1.83 -5.15 -18.06
CA ARG A 375 -0.45 -5.63 -18.05
C ARG A 375 -0.16 -6.57 -19.21
N TYR A 376 -1.06 -7.51 -19.48
CA TYR A 376 -0.90 -8.42 -20.64
C TYR A 376 -0.94 -7.67 -21.96
N ALA A 377 -1.83 -6.69 -22.11
CA ALA A 377 -1.86 -5.83 -23.29
C ALA A 377 -0.56 -5.02 -23.46
N ILE A 378 -0.02 -4.50 -22.35
CA ILE A 378 1.28 -3.82 -22.35
C ILE A 378 2.40 -4.78 -22.79
N GLN A 379 2.47 -5.99 -22.24
CA GLN A 379 3.47 -6.99 -22.63
C GLN A 379 3.38 -7.35 -24.09
N ASP A 380 2.17 -7.50 -24.62
CA ASP A 380 1.99 -7.80 -26.03
C ASP A 380 2.43 -6.63 -26.92
N PHE A 381 2.02 -5.42 -26.58
CA PHE A 381 2.51 -4.21 -27.27
C PHE A 381 4.03 -4.09 -27.21
N GLN A 382 4.67 -4.33 -26.06
CA GLN A 382 6.12 -4.28 -25.90
C GLN A 382 6.82 -5.32 -26.80
N ARG A 383 6.28 -6.56 -26.90
CA ARG A 383 6.80 -7.59 -27.84
C ARG A 383 6.73 -7.11 -29.27
N GLN A 384 5.63 -6.51 -29.70
CA GLN A 384 5.47 -5.98 -31.06
C GLN A 384 6.44 -4.83 -31.34
N GLN A 385 6.84 -4.09 -30.33
CA GLN A 385 7.85 -3.03 -30.45
C GLN A 385 9.29 -3.54 -30.33
N GLY A 386 9.50 -4.84 -30.14
CA GLY A 386 10.85 -5.43 -30.00
C GLY A 386 11.56 -5.02 -28.71
N VAL A 387 10.82 -4.56 -27.68
CA VAL A 387 11.37 -4.22 -26.36
C VAL A 387 11.03 -5.31 -25.33
N ASN A 388 11.73 -5.29 -24.18
CA ASN A 388 11.47 -6.26 -23.11
C ASN A 388 10.01 -6.21 -22.65
N PRO A 389 9.25 -7.33 -22.70
CA PRO A 389 7.84 -7.37 -22.37
C PRO A 389 7.60 -7.53 -20.85
N ASP A 390 8.03 -6.56 -20.06
CA ASP A 390 7.90 -6.57 -18.60
C ASP A 390 6.48 -6.24 -18.11
N GLY A 391 5.62 -5.69 -18.97
CA GLY A 391 4.25 -5.29 -18.60
C GLY A 391 4.19 -4.05 -17.70
N ARG A 392 5.30 -3.34 -17.55
CA ARG A 392 5.39 -2.15 -16.71
C ARG A 392 4.73 -0.95 -17.40
N ALA A 393 3.80 -0.31 -16.68
CA ALA A 393 3.21 0.96 -17.05
C ALA A 393 4.07 2.10 -16.49
N GLY A 394 5.19 2.43 -17.14
CA GLY A 394 6.09 3.51 -16.78
C GLY A 394 6.13 4.63 -17.81
N MET A 395 6.93 5.67 -17.55
CA MET A 395 7.08 6.82 -18.48
C MET A 395 7.68 6.44 -19.82
N LYS A 396 8.49 5.37 -19.89
CA LYS A 396 9.00 4.86 -21.18
C LYS A 396 7.87 4.34 -22.05
N LEU A 397 7.02 3.49 -21.50
CA LEU A 397 5.84 2.98 -22.21
C LEU A 397 4.89 4.12 -22.59
N TYR A 398 4.63 5.05 -21.67
CA TYR A 398 3.77 6.20 -21.93
C TYR A 398 4.25 6.98 -23.16
N ARG A 399 5.53 7.37 -23.19
CA ARG A 399 6.10 8.09 -24.34
C ARG A 399 5.98 7.27 -25.63
N MET A 400 6.27 5.97 -25.58
CA MET A 400 6.20 5.09 -26.73
C MET A 400 4.78 5.03 -27.31
N LEU A 401 3.77 4.87 -26.48
CA LEU A 401 2.36 4.85 -26.89
C LEU A 401 1.87 6.19 -27.44
N MET A 402 2.32 7.32 -26.85
CA MET A 402 1.89 8.66 -27.26
C MET A 402 2.58 9.17 -28.53
N THR A 403 3.77 8.70 -28.84
CA THR A 403 4.54 9.13 -30.03
C THR A 403 4.30 8.29 -31.28
N GLN A 404 3.75 7.08 -31.11
CA GLN A 404 3.51 6.20 -32.25
C GLN A 404 2.10 6.41 -32.82
N PRO A 405 1.96 6.59 -34.16
CA PRO A 405 0.65 6.63 -34.80
C PRO A 405 -0.08 5.30 -34.58
N ILE A 406 -1.41 5.37 -34.46
CA ILE A 406 -2.27 4.20 -34.42
C ILE A 406 -2.19 3.55 -35.79
N GLY A 407 -1.36 2.53 -35.94
CA GLY A 407 -1.27 1.76 -37.19
C GLY A 407 -2.57 0.97 -37.39
N ASN A 408 -2.97 0.73 -38.66
CA ASN A 408 -4.07 -0.16 -39.00
C ASN A 408 -3.70 -1.64 -38.75
N ALA A 409 -3.23 -1.97 -37.59
CA ALA A 409 -2.96 -3.36 -37.25
C ALA A 409 -4.29 -4.03 -36.86
N GLN A 410 -4.72 -5.00 -37.66
CA GLN A 410 -5.72 -5.98 -37.27
C GLN A 410 -5.12 -6.81 -36.13
N TYR A 411 -5.45 -6.47 -34.89
CA TYR A 411 -5.07 -7.30 -33.76
C TYR A 411 -6.02 -8.51 -33.68
N PRO A 412 -5.51 -9.73 -33.53
CA PRO A 412 -6.37 -10.89 -33.35
C PRO A 412 -7.12 -10.75 -32.03
N ASN A 413 -8.43 -10.70 -32.12
CA ASN A 413 -9.40 -10.72 -31.00
C ASN A 413 -9.39 -12.08 -30.27
N GLN A 414 -8.23 -12.57 -29.78
CA GLN A 414 -8.19 -13.78 -28.99
C GLN A 414 -7.04 -13.72 -28.00
N TYR A 415 -7.35 -13.37 -26.74
CA TYR A 415 -6.58 -13.96 -25.64
C TYR A 415 -6.76 -15.48 -25.74
N PRO A 416 -5.72 -16.29 -25.59
CA PRO A 416 -5.89 -17.73 -25.60
C PRO A 416 -6.88 -18.08 -24.48
N THR A 417 -8.06 -18.59 -24.88
CA THR A 417 -8.95 -19.30 -23.98
C THR A 417 -8.13 -20.43 -23.38
N GLN A 418 -7.86 -20.34 -22.08
CA GLN A 418 -7.07 -21.33 -21.39
C GLN A 418 -7.78 -22.68 -21.47
N THR A 419 -7.27 -23.57 -22.31
CA THR A 419 -7.53 -25.00 -22.19
C THR A 419 -6.87 -25.45 -20.90
N PRO A 420 -7.56 -26.15 -19.99
CA PRO A 420 -6.98 -26.59 -18.75
C PRO A 420 -5.83 -27.55 -19.02
N VAL A 421 -4.60 -27.11 -18.80
CA VAL A 421 -3.41 -27.96 -18.86
C VAL A 421 -3.48 -28.91 -17.66
N ARG A 422 -3.63 -30.20 -17.92
CA ARG A 422 -3.48 -31.27 -16.94
C ARG A 422 -2.02 -31.30 -16.49
N TYR A 423 -1.79 -30.85 -15.25
CA TYR A 423 -0.47 -30.98 -14.62
C TYR A 423 -0.17 -32.42 -14.27
N GLN A 424 0.89 -32.98 -14.87
CA GLN A 424 1.59 -34.13 -14.32
C GLN A 424 2.50 -33.61 -13.19
N SER A 425 2.43 -34.25 -12.05
CA SER A 425 3.25 -33.97 -10.87
C SER A 425 4.72 -34.18 -11.17
N VAL A 426 5.54 -33.12 -11.05
CA VAL A 426 7.00 -33.19 -11.07
C VAL A 426 7.49 -33.11 -9.61
N PRO A 427 8.46 -33.94 -9.19
CA PRO A 427 8.93 -33.98 -7.80
C PRO A 427 9.67 -32.72 -7.38
N ASN A 428 9.51 -32.36 -6.12
CA ASN A 428 10.10 -31.23 -5.39
C ASN A 428 11.56 -30.91 -5.76
N SER A 429 11.80 -29.70 -6.25
CA SER A 429 13.08 -29.02 -6.09
C SER A 429 12.93 -27.86 -5.13
N THR A 430 13.64 -27.91 -4.04
CA THR A 430 13.70 -26.94 -2.95
C THR A 430 14.26 -25.60 -3.42
N VAL A 431 13.40 -24.58 -3.52
CA VAL A 431 13.83 -23.19 -3.55
C VAL A 431 13.65 -22.62 -2.16
N THR A 432 14.75 -22.37 -1.48
CA THR A 432 14.81 -21.74 -0.15
C THR A 432 14.58 -20.23 -0.30
N THR A 433 13.35 -19.77 -0.12
CA THR A 433 13.06 -18.37 0.21
C THR A 433 12.96 -18.24 1.70
N THR A 434 13.82 -17.45 2.32
CA THR A 434 13.82 -17.20 3.77
C THR A 434 12.58 -16.37 4.13
N PRO A 435 11.63 -16.87 4.92
CA PRO A 435 10.44 -16.14 5.30
C PRO A 435 10.75 -15.10 6.40
N THR A 436 10.23 -13.89 6.26
CA THR A 436 10.30 -12.85 7.27
C THR A 436 9.01 -12.82 8.09
N LYS A 437 9.11 -12.95 9.41
CA LYS A 437 7.97 -12.88 10.32
C LYS A 437 7.75 -11.45 10.79
N VAL A 438 6.55 -10.90 10.56
CA VAL A 438 6.11 -9.61 11.08
C VAL A 438 5.23 -9.85 12.31
N VAL A 439 5.58 -9.29 13.45
CA VAL A 439 4.82 -9.39 14.71
C VAL A 439 4.53 -7.99 15.22
N ARG A 440 3.27 -7.69 15.52
CA ARG A 440 2.87 -6.50 16.28
C ARG A 440 2.59 -6.90 17.72
N ASP A 441 3.14 -6.16 18.67
CA ASP A 441 2.83 -6.34 20.09
C ASP A 441 1.50 -5.68 20.47
N ALA A 442 1.06 -5.88 21.71
CA ALA A 442 -0.17 -5.34 22.27
C ALA A 442 -0.21 -3.80 22.27
N ASN A 443 0.93 -3.14 22.08
CA ASN A 443 1.09 -1.70 22.01
C ASN A 443 1.17 -1.18 20.57
N GLY A 444 0.88 -2.03 19.58
CA GLY A 444 0.88 -1.66 18.16
C GLY A 444 2.27 -1.60 17.53
N ARG A 445 3.33 -2.08 18.19
CA ARG A 445 4.68 -2.13 17.64
C ARG A 445 4.84 -3.32 16.71
N THR A 446 5.34 -3.06 15.50
CA THR A 446 5.63 -4.08 14.51
C THR A 446 7.11 -4.43 14.56
N SER A 447 7.44 -5.70 14.74
CA SER A 447 8.81 -6.22 14.69
C SER A 447 8.94 -7.23 13.56
N TYR A 448 10.04 -7.19 12.82
CA TYR A 448 10.36 -8.10 11.72
C TYR A 448 11.40 -9.11 12.21
N TYR A 449 11.12 -10.40 12.05
CA TYR A 449 12.04 -11.48 12.42
C TYR A 449 12.39 -12.29 11.18
N ARG A 450 13.69 -12.47 10.93
CA ARG A 450 14.19 -13.42 9.97
C ARG A 450 14.04 -14.84 10.59
N ILE A 451 13.42 -15.75 9.89
CA ILE A 451 13.30 -17.14 10.37
C ILE A 451 14.46 -17.92 9.75
N ASP A 452 15.52 -18.14 10.51
CA ASP A 452 16.55 -19.12 10.17
C ASP A 452 16.08 -20.48 10.69
N ASN A 453 15.99 -21.46 9.80
CA ASN A 453 15.68 -22.84 10.16
C ASN A 453 16.85 -23.45 10.92
N GLY A 454 16.72 -23.55 12.24
CA GLY A 454 17.52 -24.39 13.07
C GLY A 454 18.48 -23.72 14.03
N GLN A 455 18.15 -23.82 15.29
CA GLN A 455 18.86 -23.51 16.54
C GLN A 455 18.70 -22.09 17.09
N GLY A 456 18.14 -22.08 18.31
CA GLY A 456 17.79 -20.88 19.05
C GLY A 456 19.02 -20.10 19.49
N GLY A 457 18.85 -18.80 19.42
CA GLY A 457 19.72 -17.80 19.98
C GLY A 457 19.00 -16.49 19.95
N VAL A 458 18.44 -16.07 21.10
CA VAL A 458 17.88 -14.74 21.30
C VAL A 458 19.03 -13.75 21.38
N THR A 459 19.09 -12.79 20.46
CA THR A 459 19.86 -11.58 20.66
C THR A 459 18.95 -10.39 20.38
N THR A 460 18.60 -9.70 21.47
CA THR A 460 18.11 -8.31 21.47
C THR A 460 19.29 -7.38 21.26
N PRO A 461 19.10 -6.24 20.58
CA PRO A 461 19.05 -4.97 21.28
C PRO A 461 17.73 -4.26 21.13
#